data_c07690a4709d9b7e88e8e7f682bfbcdd
#
_entry.id   c07690a4709d9b7e88e8e7f682bfbcdd
#
_cell.length_a   1.000
_cell.length_b   1.000
_cell.length_c   1.000
_cell.angle_alpha   90.00
_cell.angle_beta   90.00
_cell.angle_gamma   90.00
#
_symmetry.space_group_name_H-M   'P 1'
#
loop_
_entity.id
_entity.type
_entity.pdbx_description
1 polymer ?
#
loop_
_entity_poly.entity_id
_entity_poly.type
_entity_poly.pdbx_seq_one_letter_code
_entity_poly.pdbx_strand_id
1 'polypeptide(L)'
;TILLVDDNPEILNYLKKELGKSFNILTATNGKEALGMLQQQNISLVVSDVMMPEIDGIELCKRIKTDHNLSHLPIILLTAKAMNLYIEEGFQAGADDYIVKPFKVSTLKIRIKNILNRQEKMKKIYGKQLSLKSAGIEVESIDKAFVDKYIAIVKENISNPDFNIDQLCKELAISRANLYRKVKAITTLSPAEMIRNIRLECASELLRNSQLTATEIAIQVGFGSYSHFSDFFKSIYGISPKKYKEQYGKS
;
A
#
# COMPACT_ATOMS: atom_id res chain seq x y z
N THR A 1 9.40 -0.12 11.08
CA THR A 1 10.02 -1.41 11.49
C THR A 1 10.63 -2.10 10.27
N ILE A 2 11.86 -2.60 10.40
CA ILE A 2 12.59 -3.36 9.37
C ILE A 2 12.81 -4.78 9.87
N LEU A 3 12.56 -5.77 9.03
CA LEU A 3 12.87 -7.16 9.28
C LEU A 3 14.21 -7.51 8.63
N LEU A 4 15.19 -7.96 9.42
CA LEU A 4 16.45 -8.51 8.95
C LEU A 4 16.34 -10.03 8.97
N VAL A 5 16.71 -10.68 7.86
CA VAL A 5 16.67 -12.15 7.71
C VAL A 5 18.04 -12.62 7.25
N ASP A 6 18.71 -13.40 8.07
CA ASP A 6 20.03 -13.99 7.79
C ASP A 6 20.22 -15.20 8.70
N ASP A 7 20.75 -16.30 8.24
CA ASP A 7 20.98 -17.52 9.03
C ASP A 7 22.16 -17.38 9.99
N ASN A 8 22.97 -16.34 9.83
CA ASN A 8 24.10 -16.05 10.70
C ASN A 8 23.70 -15.07 11.82
N PRO A 9 23.62 -15.53 13.10
CA PRO A 9 23.23 -14.71 14.23
C PRO A 9 24.22 -13.57 14.54
N GLU A 10 25.49 -13.69 14.20
CA GLU A 10 26.48 -12.62 14.39
C GLU A 10 26.21 -11.46 13.44
N ILE A 11 25.88 -11.75 12.19
CA ILE A 11 25.50 -10.73 11.20
C ILE A 11 24.21 -10.04 11.64
N LEU A 12 23.19 -10.79 12.07
CA LEU A 12 21.95 -10.23 12.59
C LEU A 12 22.19 -9.30 13.78
N ASN A 13 22.98 -9.73 14.76
CA ASN A 13 23.29 -8.93 15.94
C ASN A 13 24.07 -7.65 15.57
N TYR A 14 25.03 -7.76 14.68
CA TYR A 14 25.79 -6.62 14.20
C TYR A 14 24.90 -5.61 13.47
N LEU A 15 24.11 -6.06 12.49
CA LEU A 15 23.20 -5.19 11.74
C LEU A 15 22.11 -4.60 12.63
N LYS A 16 21.56 -5.38 13.55
CA LYS A 16 20.57 -4.90 14.54
C LYS A 16 21.13 -3.77 15.39
N LYS A 17 22.36 -3.90 15.88
CA LYS A 17 23.03 -2.87 16.66
C LYS A 17 23.24 -1.58 15.86
N GLU A 18 23.74 -1.68 14.63
CA GLU A 18 24.08 -0.52 13.82
C GLU A 18 22.84 0.18 13.21
N LEU A 19 21.88 -0.58 12.71
CA LEU A 19 20.64 -0.05 12.13
C LEU A 19 19.64 0.37 13.22
N GLY A 20 19.67 -0.27 14.38
CA GLY A 20 18.80 0.03 15.52
C GLY A 20 18.93 1.47 16.07
N LYS A 21 20.05 2.15 15.78
CA LYS A 21 20.23 3.59 16.03
C LYS A 21 19.24 4.48 15.24
N SER A 22 18.60 3.96 14.21
CA SER A 22 17.77 4.73 13.27
C SER A 22 16.43 4.10 12.93
N PHE A 23 16.27 2.81 13.17
CA PHE A 23 15.10 2.02 12.81
C PHE A 23 14.71 1.07 13.93
N ASN A 24 13.43 0.72 14.03
CA ASN A 24 13.03 -0.42 14.83
C ASN A 24 13.36 -1.71 14.06
N ILE A 25 14.14 -2.63 14.67
CA ILE A 25 14.67 -3.81 13.99
C ILE A 25 14.10 -5.08 14.60
N LEU A 26 13.50 -5.90 13.77
CA LEU A 26 13.16 -7.29 14.05
C LEU A 26 14.13 -8.20 13.28
N THR A 27 14.35 -9.40 13.78
CA THR A 27 15.29 -10.37 13.20
C THR A 27 14.62 -11.73 13.04
N ALA A 28 14.92 -12.42 11.95
CA ALA A 28 14.53 -13.80 11.69
C ALA A 28 15.76 -14.57 11.18
N THR A 29 15.87 -15.83 11.52
CA THR A 29 17.03 -16.69 11.19
C THR A 29 16.85 -17.46 9.89
N ASN A 30 15.65 -17.47 9.30
CA ASN A 30 15.32 -18.11 8.03
C ASN A 30 14.06 -17.51 7.41
N GLY A 31 13.79 -17.86 6.14
CA GLY A 31 12.63 -17.34 5.43
C GLY A 31 11.28 -17.80 5.99
N LYS A 32 11.20 -18.95 6.64
CA LYS A 32 9.97 -19.47 7.25
C LYS A 32 9.57 -18.65 8.49
N GLU A 33 10.53 -18.38 9.36
CA GLU A 33 10.34 -17.49 10.51
C GLU A 33 9.93 -16.07 10.04
N ALA A 34 10.63 -15.56 9.00
CA ALA A 34 10.31 -14.27 8.40
C ALA A 34 8.86 -14.19 7.92
N LEU A 35 8.35 -15.19 7.19
CA LEU A 35 6.96 -15.23 6.73
C LEU A 35 5.96 -15.23 7.89
N GLY A 36 6.25 -15.98 8.97
CA GLY A 36 5.42 -15.97 10.17
C GLY A 36 5.35 -14.58 10.82
N MET A 37 6.49 -13.88 10.91
CA MET A 37 6.54 -12.52 11.46
C MET A 37 5.81 -11.50 10.58
N LEU A 38 5.91 -11.63 9.25
CA LEU A 38 5.22 -10.77 8.29
C LEU A 38 3.69 -10.82 8.40
N GLN A 39 3.15 -11.96 8.84
CA GLN A 39 1.71 -12.10 9.09
C GLN A 39 1.24 -11.39 10.37
N GLN A 40 2.10 -11.32 11.39
CA GLN A 40 1.75 -10.86 12.73
C GLN A 40 2.19 -9.42 13.02
N GLN A 41 3.30 -8.99 12.41
CA GLN A 41 3.96 -7.71 12.71
C GLN A 41 3.77 -6.69 11.59
N ASN A 42 3.78 -5.41 11.96
CA ASN A 42 3.72 -4.32 10.97
C ASN A 42 5.15 -3.97 10.51
N ILE A 43 5.60 -4.62 9.44
CA ILE A 43 6.92 -4.46 8.86
C ILE A 43 6.82 -3.52 7.65
N SER A 44 7.79 -2.63 7.50
CA SER A 44 7.82 -1.62 6.44
C SER A 44 8.82 -1.95 5.34
N LEU A 45 9.80 -2.82 5.61
CA LEU A 45 10.83 -3.25 4.66
C LEU A 45 11.50 -4.52 5.16
N VAL A 46 11.84 -5.41 4.24
CA VAL A 46 12.60 -6.63 4.51
C VAL A 46 14.02 -6.46 3.95
N VAL A 47 15.03 -6.88 4.71
CA VAL A 47 16.41 -7.07 4.25
C VAL A 47 16.74 -8.53 4.48
N SER A 48 16.99 -9.28 3.42
CA SER A 48 17.22 -10.72 3.50
C SER A 48 18.54 -11.11 2.87
N ASP A 49 19.29 -12.00 3.54
CA ASP A 49 20.31 -12.74 2.83
C ASP A 49 19.68 -13.60 1.74
N VAL A 50 20.40 -13.81 0.65
CA VAL A 50 19.99 -14.73 -0.44
C VAL A 50 20.21 -16.17 0.00
N MET A 51 21.36 -16.48 0.60
CA MET A 51 21.78 -17.84 0.91
C MET A 51 21.35 -18.22 2.32
N MET A 52 20.19 -18.85 2.46
CA MET A 52 19.70 -19.35 3.74
C MET A 52 19.10 -20.75 3.59
N PRO A 53 19.11 -21.59 4.65
CA PRO A 53 18.48 -22.90 4.61
C PRO A 53 16.95 -22.82 4.56
N GLU A 54 16.31 -23.88 4.12
CA GLU A 54 14.86 -24.10 3.97
C GLU A 54 14.23 -23.18 2.92
N ILE A 55 14.03 -21.92 3.22
CA ILE A 55 13.50 -20.89 2.31
C ILE A 55 14.59 -19.84 2.14
N ASP A 56 15.21 -19.83 0.98
CA ASP A 56 16.21 -18.82 0.62
C ASP A 56 15.61 -17.43 0.39
N GLY A 57 16.47 -16.41 0.26
CA GLY A 57 16.02 -15.03 0.10
C GLY A 57 15.26 -14.76 -1.19
N ILE A 58 15.53 -15.52 -2.26
CA ILE A 58 14.83 -15.38 -3.55
C ILE A 58 13.43 -15.97 -3.46
N GLU A 59 13.31 -17.17 -2.88
CA GLU A 59 12.02 -17.80 -2.64
C GLU A 59 11.18 -16.98 -1.66
N LEU A 60 11.80 -16.43 -0.60
CA LEU A 60 11.14 -15.50 0.31
C LEU A 60 10.62 -14.26 -0.45
N CYS A 61 11.44 -13.69 -1.33
CA CYS A 61 11.04 -12.55 -2.17
C CYS A 61 9.85 -12.91 -3.07
N LYS A 62 9.90 -14.03 -3.78
CA LYS A 62 8.79 -14.52 -4.63
C LYS A 62 7.51 -14.65 -3.83
N ARG A 63 7.55 -15.28 -2.64
CA ARG A 63 6.38 -15.43 -1.77
C ARG A 63 5.82 -14.09 -1.29
N ILE A 64 6.68 -13.15 -0.90
CA ILE A 64 6.26 -11.81 -0.51
C ILE A 64 5.59 -11.10 -1.70
N LYS A 65 6.19 -11.13 -2.89
CA LYS A 65 5.72 -10.41 -4.06
C LYS A 65 4.47 -11.01 -4.70
N THR A 66 4.24 -12.31 -4.56
CA THR A 66 3.03 -12.99 -5.06
C THR A 66 1.89 -13.00 -4.05
N ASP A 67 2.14 -12.77 -2.76
CA ASP A 67 1.08 -12.68 -1.75
C ASP A 67 0.36 -11.34 -1.85
N HIS A 68 -0.96 -11.37 -2.07
CA HIS A 68 -1.81 -10.19 -2.17
C HIS A 68 -1.72 -9.26 -0.94
N ASN A 69 -1.39 -9.79 0.24
CA ASN A 69 -1.28 -9.02 1.48
C ASN A 69 0.10 -8.42 1.71
N LEU A 70 1.14 -8.99 1.09
CA LEU A 70 2.53 -8.64 1.33
C LEU A 70 3.22 -7.99 0.13
N SER A 71 2.65 -8.06 -1.08
CA SER A 71 3.22 -7.57 -2.34
C SER A 71 3.73 -6.12 -2.28
N HIS A 72 3.10 -5.28 -1.48
CA HIS A 72 3.50 -3.89 -1.26
C HIS A 72 4.79 -3.71 -0.43
N LEU A 73 5.29 -4.78 0.23
CA LEU A 73 6.49 -4.69 1.07
C LEU A 73 7.75 -4.67 0.20
N PRO A 74 8.60 -3.65 0.35
CA PRO A 74 9.89 -3.66 -0.31
C PRO A 74 10.83 -4.67 0.33
N ILE A 75 11.64 -5.29 -0.52
CA ILE A 75 12.68 -6.23 -0.11
C ILE A 75 14.03 -5.87 -0.74
N ILE A 76 15.06 -5.82 0.10
CA ILE A 76 16.46 -5.70 -0.30
C ILE A 76 17.11 -7.07 -0.11
N LEU A 77 17.74 -7.60 -1.15
CA LEU A 77 18.49 -8.84 -1.07
C LEU A 77 19.98 -8.56 -0.88
N LEU A 78 20.60 -9.28 0.08
CA LEU A 78 22.03 -9.27 0.32
C LEU A 78 22.62 -10.50 -0.37
N THR A 79 23.58 -10.32 -1.29
CA THR A 79 24.11 -11.41 -2.12
C THR A 79 25.63 -11.44 -2.14
N ALA A 80 26.22 -12.61 -2.31
CA ALA A 80 27.65 -12.76 -2.52
C ALA A 80 28.04 -12.41 -3.97
N LYS A 81 29.23 -11.80 -4.17
CA LYS A 81 29.73 -11.25 -5.46
C LYS A 81 29.81 -12.27 -6.61
N ALA A 82 29.82 -13.56 -6.34
CA ALA A 82 30.05 -14.61 -7.35
C ALA A 82 28.78 -15.06 -8.12
N MET A 83 27.62 -14.43 -7.91
CA MET A 83 26.33 -14.97 -8.34
C MET A 83 25.54 -14.01 -9.23
N ASN A 84 26.07 -13.62 -10.38
CA ASN A 84 25.34 -12.84 -11.40
C ASN A 84 24.03 -13.52 -11.82
N LEU A 85 23.95 -14.85 -11.82
CA LEU A 85 22.73 -15.63 -12.05
C LEU A 85 21.63 -15.33 -11.01
N TYR A 86 21.97 -15.20 -9.73
CA TYR A 86 21.00 -14.90 -8.68
C TYR A 86 20.51 -13.44 -8.70
N ILE A 87 21.27 -12.54 -9.30
CA ILE A 87 20.84 -11.15 -9.50
C ILE A 87 19.71 -11.09 -10.54
N GLU A 88 19.83 -11.84 -11.63
CA GLU A 88 18.76 -11.92 -12.66
C GLU A 88 17.51 -12.63 -12.13
N GLU A 89 17.67 -13.76 -11.43
CA GLU A 89 16.55 -14.49 -10.81
C GLU A 89 15.85 -13.65 -9.74
N GLY A 90 16.59 -12.89 -8.98
CA GLY A 90 16.03 -12.05 -7.96
C GLY A 90 15.33 -10.81 -8.53
N PHE A 91 15.83 -10.19 -9.63
CA PHE A 91 15.07 -9.15 -10.35
C PHE A 91 13.77 -9.73 -10.92
N GLN A 92 13.80 -10.94 -11.46
CA GLN A 92 12.59 -11.65 -11.88
C GLN A 92 11.67 -11.99 -10.69
N ALA A 93 12.22 -12.18 -9.48
CA ALA A 93 11.47 -12.34 -8.26
C ALA A 93 10.83 -11.05 -7.72
N GLY A 94 11.17 -9.87 -8.29
CA GLY A 94 10.59 -8.59 -7.94
C GLY A 94 11.25 -7.90 -6.75
N ALA A 95 12.51 -8.19 -6.42
CA ALA A 95 13.22 -7.47 -5.36
C ALA A 95 13.43 -5.98 -5.72
N ASP A 96 13.27 -5.11 -4.73
CA ASP A 96 13.35 -3.65 -4.92
C ASP A 96 14.80 -3.14 -4.99
N ASP A 97 15.74 -3.88 -4.43
CA ASP A 97 17.18 -3.57 -4.48
C ASP A 97 18.06 -4.77 -4.12
N TYR A 98 19.34 -4.69 -4.50
CA TYR A 98 20.39 -5.68 -4.22
C TYR A 98 21.62 -5.03 -3.65
N ILE A 99 22.24 -5.67 -2.66
CA ILE A 99 23.52 -5.24 -2.10
C ILE A 99 24.48 -6.43 -2.09
N VAL A 100 25.60 -6.25 -2.77
CA VAL A 100 26.65 -7.27 -2.83
C VAL A 100 27.49 -7.25 -1.55
N LYS A 101 27.69 -8.40 -0.92
CA LYS A 101 28.60 -8.61 0.22
C LYS A 101 30.06 -8.68 -0.32
N PRO A 102 31.05 -8.04 0.34
CA PRO A 102 30.96 -7.23 1.55
C PRO A 102 30.49 -5.81 1.28
N PHE A 103 29.66 -5.25 2.19
CA PHE A 103 29.13 -3.89 2.07
C PHE A 103 29.34 -3.07 3.35
N LYS A 104 29.28 -1.75 3.21
CA LYS A 104 29.27 -0.83 4.35
C LYS A 104 27.83 -0.68 4.87
N VAL A 105 27.62 -0.74 6.18
CA VAL A 105 26.30 -0.54 6.79
C VAL A 105 25.70 0.82 6.44
N SER A 106 26.55 1.84 6.26
CA SER A 106 26.11 3.16 5.76
C SER A 106 25.44 3.09 4.38
N THR A 107 25.92 2.24 3.49
CA THR A 107 25.31 2.02 2.16
C THR A 107 23.94 1.38 2.30
N LEU A 108 23.83 0.32 3.09
CA LEU A 108 22.54 -0.33 3.37
C LEU A 108 21.53 0.67 3.97
N LYS A 109 21.96 1.48 4.95
CA LYS A 109 21.14 2.52 5.57
C LYS A 109 20.62 3.55 4.58
N ILE A 110 21.46 4.00 3.64
CA ILE A 110 21.06 4.94 2.57
C ILE A 110 20.00 4.30 1.67
N ARG A 111 20.21 3.06 1.22
CA ARG A 111 19.26 2.36 0.35
C ARG A 111 17.90 2.14 1.03
N ILE A 112 17.88 1.70 2.29
CA ILE A 112 16.68 1.59 3.09
C ILE A 112 15.91 2.92 3.12
N LYS A 113 16.60 4.03 3.44
CA LYS A 113 15.99 5.37 3.48
C LYS A 113 15.43 5.78 2.12
N ASN A 114 16.15 5.53 1.05
CA ASN A 114 15.70 5.89 -0.30
C ASN A 114 14.44 5.14 -0.70
N ILE A 115 14.37 3.83 -0.43
CA ILE A 115 13.18 3.01 -0.70
C ILE A 115 11.98 3.50 0.12
N LEU A 116 12.15 3.69 1.44
CA LEU A 116 11.06 4.17 2.30
C LEU A 116 10.57 5.58 1.90
N ASN A 117 11.49 6.50 1.56
CA ASN A 117 11.13 7.84 1.10
C ASN A 117 10.40 7.80 -0.27
N ARG A 118 10.81 6.90 -1.18
CA ARG A 118 10.11 6.70 -2.46
C ARG A 118 8.70 6.21 -2.23
N GLN A 119 8.51 5.23 -1.34
CA GLN A 119 7.17 4.76 -0.98
C GLN A 119 6.31 5.86 -0.36
N GLU A 120 6.86 6.68 0.55
CA GLU A 120 6.09 7.79 1.13
C GLU A 120 5.67 8.84 0.09
N LYS A 121 6.54 9.16 -0.86
CA LYS A 121 6.19 10.06 -1.97
C LYS A 121 5.06 9.47 -2.82
N MET A 122 5.16 8.19 -3.16
CA MET A 122 4.11 7.49 -3.92
C MET A 122 2.79 7.48 -3.17
N LYS A 123 2.77 7.15 -1.87
CA LYS A 123 1.56 7.21 -1.03
C LYS A 123 0.87 8.58 -1.07
N LYS A 124 1.66 9.67 -0.98
CA LYS A 124 1.12 11.04 -1.04
C LYS A 124 0.49 11.36 -2.40
N ILE A 125 1.08 10.84 -3.49
CA ILE A 125 0.54 11.00 -4.84
C ILE A 125 -0.77 10.22 -4.96
N TYR A 126 -0.83 8.97 -4.53
CA TYR A 126 -2.05 8.17 -4.53
C TYR A 126 -3.17 8.75 -3.67
N GLY A 127 -2.85 9.24 -2.47
CA GLY A 127 -3.81 9.89 -1.59
C GLY A 127 -4.44 11.15 -2.23
N LYS A 128 -3.69 11.87 -3.08
CA LYS A 128 -4.20 13.00 -3.86
C LYS A 128 -4.94 12.59 -5.14
N GLN A 129 -4.56 11.47 -5.77
CA GLN A 129 -5.13 11.01 -7.05
C GLN A 129 -6.46 10.28 -6.93
N LEU A 130 -6.78 9.70 -5.78
CA LEU A 130 -8.16 9.28 -5.49
C LEU A 130 -9.13 10.46 -5.43
N SER A 131 -8.60 11.69 -5.45
CA SER A 131 -9.38 12.94 -5.57
C SER A 131 -9.29 13.62 -6.95
N LEU A 132 -8.47 13.09 -7.91
CA LEU A 132 -8.30 13.72 -9.24
C LEU A 132 -7.96 12.61 -10.26
N LYS A 133 -8.88 12.32 -11.16
CA LYS A 133 -8.60 11.58 -12.40
C LYS A 133 -7.49 12.29 -13.17
N SER A 134 -6.42 11.60 -13.38
CA SER A 134 -5.41 11.81 -14.43
C SER A 134 -3.99 12.11 -13.96
N ALA A 135 -3.23 11.06 -13.72
CA ALA A 135 -1.81 11.02 -14.09
C ALA A 135 -1.41 9.54 -14.21
N GLY A 136 -1.01 9.13 -15.41
CA GLY A 136 -0.53 7.78 -15.69
C GLY A 136 0.74 7.49 -14.90
N ILE A 137 0.58 6.90 -13.73
CA ILE A 137 1.68 6.38 -12.93
C ILE A 137 1.57 4.87 -12.96
N GLU A 138 2.59 4.23 -13.49
CA GLU A 138 2.77 2.78 -13.44
C GLU A 138 2.90 2.34 -11.99
N VAL A 139 1.89 1.63 -11.51
CA VAL A 139 1.88 0.91 -10.24
C VAL A 139 2.28 -0.52 -10.53
N GLU A 140 3.00 -1.16 -9.63
CA GLU A 140 3.21 -2.60 -9.70
C GLU A 140 1.86 -3.32 -9.92
N SER A 141 1.79 -4.21 -10.88
CA SER A 141 0.55 -4.75 -11.45
C SER A 141 -0.42 -5.36 -10.42
N ILE A 142 0.11 -5.93 -9.32
CA ILE A 142 -0.67 -6.58 -8.26
C ILE A 142 -1.36 -5.57 -7.35
N ASP A 143 -0.69 -4.47 -7.01
CA ASP A 143 -1.28 -3.43 -6.16
C ASP A 143 -2.33 -2.62 -6.93
N LYS A 144 -2.13 -2.44 -8.24
CA LYS A 144 -3.13 -1.85 -9.12
C LYS A 144 -4.38 -2.72 -9.19
N ALA A 145 -4.24 -4.02 -9.42
CA ALA A 145 -5.37 -4.95 -9.45
C ALA A 145 -6.16 -4.95 -8.13
N PHE A 146 -5.49 -4.85 -6.98
CA PHE A 146 -6.15 -4.70 -5.69
C PHE A 146 -6.93 -3.39 -5.59
N VAL A 147 -6.34 -2.26 -5.97
CA VAL A 147 -7.02 -0.95 -5.95
C VAL A 147 -8.20 -0.93 -6.90
N ASP A 148 -8.05 -1.46 -8.13
CA ASP A 148 -9.13 -1.53 -9.12
C ASP A 148 -10.29 -2.39 -8.60
N LYS A 149 -10.01 -3.55 -8.00
CA LYS A 149 -11.02 -4.42 -7.38
C LYS A 149 -11.70 -3.73 -6.20
N TYR A 150 -10.94 -3.04 -5.34
CA TYR A 150 -11.48 -2.25 -4.23
C TYR A 150 -12.48 -1.20 -4.73
N ILE A 151 -12.08 -0.42 -5.75
CA ILE A 151 -12.92 0.63 -6.34
C ILE A 151 -14.18 0.02 -6.96
N ALA A 152 -14.06 -1.10 -7.69
CA ALA A 152 -15.19 -1.79 -8.30
C ALA A 152 -16.23 -2.20 -7.26
N ILE A 153 -15.80 -2.88 -6.19
CA ILE A 153 -16.69 -3.31 -5.09
C ILE A 153 -17.40 -2.11 -4.44
N VAL A 154 -16.67 -1.02 -4.17
CA VAL A 154 -17.30 0.18 -3.58
C VAL A 154 -18.30 0.80 -4.54
N LYS A 155 -18.01 0.85 -5.84
CA LYS A 155 -18.94 1.37 -6.86
C LYS A 155 -20.20 0.51 -7.03
N GLU A 156 -20.08 -0.80 -6.97
CA GLU A 156 -21.23 -1.72 -6.99
C GLU A 156 -22.15 -1.52 -5.79
N ASN A 157 -21.59 -1.13 -4.64
CA ASN A 157 -22.30 -0.87 -3.40
C ASN A 157 -22.49 0.63 -3.10
N ILE A 158 -22.39 1.50 -4.12
CA ILE A 158 -22.27 2.95 -3.94
C ILE A 158 -23.47 3.56 -3.23
N SER A 159 -24.68 3.10 -3.55
CA SER A 159 -25.95 3.60 -3.00
C SER A 159 -26.34 2.99 -1.64
N ASN A 160 -25.62 1.96 -1.20
CA ASN A 160 -25.88 1.31 0.08
C ASN A 160 -25.21 2.08 1.23
N PRO A 161 -25.96 2.82 2.09
CA PRO A 161 -25.39 3.56 3.21
C PRO A 161 -24.78 2.65 4.28
N ASP A 162 -25.24 1.40 4.37
CA ASP A 162 -24.78 0.40 5.35
C ASP A 162 -23.56 -0.39 4.88
N PHE A 163 -23.09 -0.15 3.64
CA PHE A 163 -21.89 -0.80 3.15
C PHE A 163 -20.67 -0.40 3.98
N ASN A 164 -20.07 -1.38 4.61
CA ASN A 164 -19.03 -1.19 5.61
C ASN A 164 -17.77 -2.01 5.33
N ILE A 165 -16.74 -1.80 6.17
CA ILE A 165 -15.44 -2.44 6.03
C ILE A 165 -15.50 -3.97 6.14
N ASP A 166 -16.41 -4.51 6.95
CA ASP A 166 -16.51 -5.97 7.14
C ASP A 166 -17.09 -6.66 5.90
N GLN A 167 -18.04 -6.02 5.21
CA GLN A 167 -18.56 -6.47 3.93
C GLN A 167 -17.47 -6.40 2.85
N LEU A 168 -16.74 -5.28 2.79
CA LEU A 168 -15.61 -5.12 1.87
C LEU A 168 -14.52 -6.18 2.09
N CYS A 169 -14.21 -6.51 3.35
CA CYS A 169 -13.24 -7.57 3.69
C CYS A 169 -13.69 -8.93 3.15
N LYS A 170 -14.99 -9.25 3.26
CA LYS A 170 -15.54 -10.52 2.74
C LYS A 170 -15.38 -10.60 1.21
N GLU A 171 -15.72 -9.55 0.49
CA GLU A 171 -15.66 -9.52 -0.97
C GLU A 171 -14.20 -9.52 -1.50
N LEU A 172 -13.28 -8.89 -0.77
CA LEU A 172 -11.85 -8.93 -1.07
C LEU A 172 -11.16 -10.23 -0.60
N ALA A 173 -11.84 -11.07 0.19
CA ALA A 173 -11.26 -12.26 0.84
C ALA A 173 -10.01 -11.93 1.68
N ILE A 174 -10.06 -10.84 2.44
CA ILE A 174 -8.95 -10.33 3.24
C ILE A 174 -9.39 -10.04 4.67
N SER A 175 -8.51 -10.29 5.66
CA SER A 175 -8.81 -9.92 7.05
C SER A 175 -8.82 -8.39 7.22
N ARG A 176 -9.58 -7.91 8.21
CA ARG A 176 -9.65 -6.47 8.52
C ARG A 176 -8.27 -5.86 8.80
N ALA A 177 -7.43 -6.57 9.55
CA ALA A 177 -6.06 -6.12 9.85
C ALA A 177 -5.20 -5.99 8.59
N ASN A 178 -5.30 -6.96 7.68
CA ASN A 178 -4.58 -6.95 6.41
C ASN A 178 -5.09 -5.86 5.47
N LEU A 179 -6.42 -5.63 5.42
CA LEU A 179 -6.99 -4.52 4.65
C LEU A 179 -6.44 -3.18 5.10
N TYR A 180 -6.43 -2.91 6.41
CA TYR A 180 -5.88 -1.67 6.97
C TYR A 180 -4.40 -1.51 6.65
N ARG A 181 -3.60 -2.58 6.82
CA ARG A 181 -2.16 -2.55 6.50
C ARG A 181 -1.93 -2.27 5.03
N LYS A 182 -2.62 -2.98 4.12
CA LYS A 182 -2.44 -2.84 2.68
C LYS A 182 -2.89 -1.48 2.16
N VAL A 183 -4.08 -1.02 2.53
CA VAL A 183 -4.56 0.30 2.12
C VAL A 183 -3.64 1.40 2.62
N LYS A 184 -3.19 1.33 3.89
CA LYS A 184 -2.25 2.31 4.44
C LYS A 184 -0.84 2.22 3.85
N ALA A 185 -0.45 1.06 3.34
CA ALA A 185 0.83 0.88 2.65
C ALA A 185 0.81 1.49 1.24
N ILE A 186 -0.29 1.34 0.51
CA ILE A 186 -0.46 1.84 -0.86
C ILE A 186 -0.85 3.32 -0.86
N THR A 187 -1.69 3.75 0.11
CA THR A 187 -2.21 5.13 0.22
C THR A 187 -1.89 5.73 1.58
N THR A 188 -2.17 7.02 1.78
CA THR A 188 -2.12 7.64 3.11
C THR A 188 -3.43 7.49 3.88
N LEU A 189 -4.47 6.94 3.23
CA LEU A 189 -5.84 6.87 3.72
C LEU A 189 -6.08 5.62 4.57
N SER A 190 -7.07 5.69 5.45
CA SER A 190 -7.70 4.50 6.01
C SER A 190 -8.69 3.89 5.00
N PRO A 191 -9.09 2.60 5.14
CA PRO A 191 -10.12 2.01 4.30
C PRO A 191 -11.44 2.79 4.30
N ALA A 192 -11.88 3.31 5.45
CA ALA A 192 -13.10 4.10 5.54
C ALA A 192 -13.00 5.44 4.78
N GLU A 193 -11.84 6.10 4.86
CA GLU A 193 -11.58 7.33 4.09
C GLU A 193 -11.53 7.04 2.59
N MET A 194 -10.99 5.90 2.20
CA MET A 194 -10.95 5.50 0.78
C MET A 194 -12.37 5.25 0.23
N ILE A 195 -13.24 4.52 0.96
CA ILE A 195 -14.65 4.36 0.59
C ILE A 195 -15.33 5.73 0.44
N ARG A 196 -15.17 6.61 1.43
CA ARG A 196 -15.75 7.94 1.42
C ARG A 196 -15.28 8.77 0.22
N ASN A 197 -13.99 8.74 -0.09
CA ASN A 197 -13.43 9.50 -1.21
C ASN A 197 -13.97 9.00 -2.55
N ILE A 198 -14.14 7.69 -2.74
CA ILE A 198 -14.76 7.10 -3.94
C ILE A 198 -16.21 7.58 -4.07
N ARG A 199 -16.98 7.59 -2.98
CA ARG A 199 -18.34 8.13 -2.96
C ARG A 199 -18.39 9.61 -3.35
N LEU A 200 -17.48 10.42 -2.83
CA LEU A 200 -17.40 11.85 -3.16
C LEU A 200 -16.97 12.10 -4.60
N GLU A 201 -16.09 11.24 -5.17
CA GLU A 201 -15.73 11.31 -6.58
C GLU A 201 -16.93 11.02 -7.48
N CYS A 202 -17.68 9.94 -7.21
CA CYS A 202 -18.92 9.65 -7.92
C CYS A 202 -19.94 10.80 -7.79
N ALA A 203 -20.07 11.39 -6.59
CA ALA A 203 -20.92 12.54 -6.39
C ALA A 203 -20.48 13.74 -7.24
N SER A 204 -19.19 14.02 -7.36
CA SER A 204 -18.67 15.11 -8.18
C SER A 204 -18.98 14.92 -9.68
N GLU A 205 -18.97 13.67 -10.16
CA GLU A 205 -19.37 13.32 -11.52
C GLU A 205 -20.87 13.52 -11.74
N LEU A 206 -21.72 13.09 -10.78
CA LEU A 206 -23.16 13.31 -10.84
C LEU A 206 -23.53 14.79 -10.75
N LEU A 207 -22.88 15.57 -9.89
CA LEU A 207 -23.10 17.02 -9.81
C LEU A 207 -22.81 17.75 -11.13
N ARG A 208 -21.84 17.25 -11.90
CA ARG A 208 -21.49 17.83 -13.21
C ARG A 208 -22.40 17.38 -14.35
N ASN A 209 -22.90 16.14 -14.30
CA ASN A 209 -23.49 15.52 -15.47
C ASN A 209 -24.97 15.11 -15.31
N SER A 210 -25.61 15.38 -14.15
CA SER A 210 -27.00 15.02 -13.90
C SER A 210 -27.85 16.23 -13.48
N GLN A 211 -29.16 16.10 -13.61
CA GLN A 211 -30.13 17.09 -13.15
C GLN A 211 -30.53 16.92 -11.67
N LEU A 212 -30.02 15.86 -11.01
CA LEU A 212 -30.33 15.57 -9.61
C LEU A 212 -29.87 16.69 -8.68
N THR A 213 -30.65 16.96 -7.65
CA THR A 213 -30.26 17.88 -6.58
C THR A 213 -29.09 17.32 -5.78
N ALA A 214 -28.36 18.19 -5.10
CA ALA A 214 -27.23 17.78 -4.25
C ALA A 214 -27.68 16.81 -3.12
N THR A 215 -28.94 16.93 -2.66
CA THR A 215 -29.52 16.02 -1.65
C THR A 215 -29.78 14.62 -2.22
N GLU A 216 -30.37 14.55 -3.42
CA GLU A 216 -30.58 13.27 -4.10
C GLU A 216 -29.27 12.58 -4.42
N ILE A 217 -28.26 13.34 -4.87
CA ILE A 217 -26.91 12.80 -5.12
C ILE A 217 -26.29 12.25 -3.84
N ALA A 218 -26.42 12.94 -2.69
CA ALA A 218 -25.91 12.44 -1.42
C ALA A 218 -26.47 11.06 -1.07
N ILE A 219 -27.78 10.86 -1.25
CA ILE A 219 -28.45 9.58 -1.03
C ILE A 219 -27.96 8.54 -2.04
N GLN A 220 -27.90 8.90 -3.32
CA GLN A 220 -27.50 8.00 -4.40
C GLN A 220 -26.07 7.49 -4.26
N VAL A 221 -25.18 8.28 -3.63
CA VAL A 221 -23.81 7.83 -3.37
C VAL A 221 -23.62 7.29 -1.93
N GLY A 222 -24.70 6.96 -1.24
CA GLY A 222 -24.70 6.22 0.02
C GLY A 222 -24.32 7.04 1.25
N PHE A 223 -24.56 8.36 1.26
CA PHE A 223 -24.49 9.15 2.49
C PHE A 223 -25.82 9.15 3.22
N GLY A 224 -25.83 8.74 4.49
CA GLY A 224 -27.03 8.74 5.33
C GLY A 224 -27.48 10.16 5.75
N SER A 225 -26.67 11.21 5.52
CA SER A 225 -26.97 12.60 5.89
C SER A 225 -26.34 13.56 4.91
N TYR A 226 -27.16 14.54 4.45
CA TYR A 226 -26.67 15.62 3.59
C TYR A 226 -25.63 16.51 4.29
N SER A 227 -25.76 16.74 5.59
CA SER A 227 -24.78 17.54 6.34
C SER A 227 -23.40 16.91 6.28
N HIS A 228 -23.28 15.64 6.62
CA HIS A 228 -21.99 14.92 6.53
C HIS A 228 -21.44 14.88 5.11
N PHE A 229 -22.30 14.66 4.11
CA PHE A 229 -21.90 14.72 2.72
C PHE A 229 -21.31 16.09 2.35
N SER A 230 -22.03 17.17 2.69
CA SER A 230 -21.63 18.54 2.37
C SER A 230 -20.30 18.93 3.02
N ASP A 231 -20.11 18.55 4.29
CA ASP A 231 -18.87 18.84 5.02
C ASP A 231 -17.67 18.11 4.43
N PHE A 232 -17.80 16.81 4.15
CA PHE A 232 -16.74 16.04 3.52
C PHE A 232 -16.46 16.50 2.08
N PHE A 233 -17.51 16.80 1.32
CA PHE A 233 -17.35 17.32 -0.04
C PHE A 233 -16.59 18.65 -0.05
N LYS A 234 -16.97 19.58 0.83
CA LYS A 234 -16.30 20.87 0.98
C LYS A 234 -14.84 20.70 1.44
N SER A 235 -14.54 19.74 2.29
CA SER A 235 -13.17 19.48 2.75
C SER A 235 -12.23 19.03 1.63
N ILE A 236 -12.77 18.34 0.60
CA ILE A 236 -11.99 17.83 -0.54
C ILE A 236 -11.97 18.83 -1.71
N TYR A 237 -13.12 19.37 -2.06
CA TYR A 237 -13.29 20.23 -3.25
C TYR A 237 -13.22 21.73 -2.97
N GLY A 238 -13.11 22.13 -1.70
CA GLY A 238 -13.00 23.54 -1.27
C GLY A 238 -14.32 24.32 -1.26
N ILE A 239 -15.36 23.84 -1.94
CA ILE A 239 -16.68 24.47 -2.06
C ILE A 239 -17.81 23.48 -1.77
N SER A 240 -19.00 24.00 -1.41
CA SER A 240 -20.15 23.15 -1.14
C SER A 240 -20.65 22.44 -2.41
N PRO A 241 -21.33 21.25 -2.28
CA PRO A 241 -21.88 20.54 -3.44
C PRO A 241 -22.78 21.39 -4.33
N LYS A 242 -23.62 22.26 -3.72
CA LYS A 242 -24.48 23.17 -4.44
C LYS A 242 -23.69 24.17 -5.31
N LYS A 243 -22.70 24.85 -4.70
CA LYS A 243 -21.79 25.74 -5.44
C LYS A 243 -21.01 25.04 -6.52
N TYR A 244 -20.57 23.80 -6.24
CA TYR A 244 -19.85 22.97 -7.22
C TYR A 244 -20.73 22.68 -8.44
N LYS A 245 -22.02 22.34 -8.22
CA LYS A 245 -22.97 22.12 -9.31
C LYS A 245 -23.26 23.41 -10.12
N GLU A 246 -23.45 24.53 -9.45
CA GLU A 246 -23.63 25.85 -10.09
C GLU A 246 -22.45 26.25 -10.97
N GLN A 247 -21.22 25.91 -10.55
CA GLN A 247 -19.99 26.30 -11.23
C GLN A 247 -19.57 25.33 -12.34
N TYR A 248 -19.83 24.02 -12.18
CA TYR A 248 -19.31 22.98 -13.06
C TYR A 248 -20.40 22.09 -13.67
N GLY A 249 -21.66 22.25 -13.29
CA GLY A 249 -22.78 21.50 -13.85
C GLY A 249 -23.05 21.88 -15.30
N LYS A 250 -23.30 20.86 -16.12
CA LYS A 250 -23.78 21.09 -17.49
C LYS A 250 -25.25 21.46 -17.40
N SER A 251 -25.58 22.60 -17.99
CA SER A 251 -26.95 23.07 -18.17
C SER A 251 -27.76 22.10 -19.01
#